data_ac3b0a9b6cf8698efd9ab30575d01cf0
#
_entry.id   ac3b0a9b6cf8698efd9ab30575d01cf0
#
_cell.length_a   1.000
_cell.length_b   1.000
_cell.length_c   1.000
_cell.angle_alpha   90.00
_cell.angle_beta   90.00
_cell.angle_gamma   90.00
#
_symmetry.space_group_name_H-M   'P 1'
#
loop_
_entity.id
_entity.type
_entity.pdbx_description
1 polymer ?
#
loop_
_entity_poly.entity_id
_entity_poly.type
_entity_poly.pdbx_seq_one_letter_code
_entity_poly.pdbx_strand_id
1 'polypeptide(L)'
;MKTVLIISYYWPPLGGPGSLRPVKFAKYLPCFGVTPIVITRKAIAYHSLDQDLLHEVGHVRTIRTETLDPARVLYIAGMRTYRPKTWQRPLKQSLNFPDHKIFWLPFLYHAARKLGFDSIFVTAPPFSAFIAGYLLARKTGRPLVLDFRDAWLEFPFMPYQNRLQKEFVRYWEEKVTASAQSIVVVDDNIKESLCRKYPSLVSKTVVIPNGYDPDDFVPGAKPASFTVSYLGTVRDERDPRTVVKAMDMFMRKYRLGPKDITMKFIGHVEPRYRQELSRYPFVDLCGHLPYKEAVREFCASDIGIMITTGSAYFFPSRQNEYLASGLPLIVCGRSAGIHLLESAFNRGYPGWIFDYNDIGGMSKKIHDIYQL
;
A
#
# COMPACT_ATOMS: atom_id res chain seq x y z
N MET A 1 16.33 1.09 27.39
CA MET A 1 15.73 1.14 26.05
C MET A 1 14.40 1.88 26.14
N LYS A 2 14.11 2.76 25.17
CA LYS A 2 12.81 3.44 25.11
C LYS A 2 11.77 2.52 24.47
N THR A 3 10.55 2.54 25.00
CA THR A 3 9.47 1.70 24.50
C THR A 3 8.48 2.55 23.71
N VAL A 4 8.15 2.15 22.49
CA VAL A 4 7.13 2.80 21.67
C VAL A 4 5.89 1.92 21.54
N LEU A 5 4.72 2.48 21.81
CA LEU A 5 3.43 1.84 21.52
C LEU A 5 3.05 2.17 20.08
N ILE A 6 3.09 1.16 19.21
CA ILE A 6 2.64 1.26 17.82
C ILE A 6 1.16 0.90 17.75
N ILE A 7 0.32 1.83 17.34
CA ILE A 7 -1.10 1.62 17.09
C ILE A 7 -1.28 1.39 15.59
N SER A 8 -1.60 0.15 15.21
CA SER A 8 -1.82 -0.22 13.81
C SER A 8 -3.01 -1.16 13.67
N TYR A 9 -4.03 -0.73 12.91
CA TYR A 9 -5.17 -1.58 12.59
C TYR A 9 -4.79 -2.70 11.62
N TYR A 10 -4.00 -2.38 10.59
CA TYR A 10 -3.49 -3.32 9.60
C TYR A 10 -2.17 -3.92 10.12
N TRP A 11 -2.25 -5.20 10.51
CA TRP A 11 -1.14 -5.94 11.10
C TRP A 11 -1.25 -7.43 10.76
N PRO A 12 -0.15 -8.16 10.60
CA PRO A 12 -0.19 -9.59 10.30
C PRO A 12 -1.07 -10.41 11.26
N PRO A 13 -1.74 -11.47 10.77
CA PRO A 13 -1.55 -12.13 9.47
C PRO A 13 -2.27 -11.45 8.29
N LEU A 14 -2.80 -10.23 8.42
CA LEU A 14 -3.33 -9.48 7.30
C LEU A 14 -2.19 -9.06 6.39
N GLY A 15 -2.24 -9.49 5.13
CA GLY A 15 -1.34 -9.06 4.08
C GLY A 15 -1.76 -7.76 3.40
N GLY A 16 -0.95 -7.35 2.43
CA GLY A 16 -1.18 -6.17 1.61
C GLY A 16 -0.49 -4.90 2.11
N PRO A 17 -0.52 -3.82 1.32
CA PRO A 17 0.33 -2.64 1.53
C PRO A 17 0.08 -1.91 2.86
N GLY A 18 -1.12 -2.07 3.43
CA GLY A 18 -1.46 -1.47 4.72
C GLY A 18 -0.66 -2.04 5.90
N SER A 19 -0.20 -3.30 5.80
CA SER A 19 0.55 -3.98 6.87
C SER A 19 2.07 -3.83 6.73
N LEU A 20 2.60 -3.60 5.52
CA LEU A 20 4.04 -3.57 5.26
C LEU A 20 4.77 -2.51 6.08
N ARG A 21 4.36 -1.25 5.97
CA ARG A 21 5.04 -0.13 6.63
C ARG A 21 5.12 -0.28 8.15
N PRO A 22 4.03 -0.56 8.90
CA PRO A 22 4.12 -0.77 10.34
C PRO A 22 4.93 -2.02 10.72
N VAL A 23 4.93 -3.07 9.92
CA VAL A 23 5.77 -4.26 10.11
C VAL A 23 7.24 -3.89 10.01
N LYS A 24 7.65 -3.16 8.96
CA LYS A 24 9.04 -2.75 8.77
C LYS A 24 9.51 -1.77 9.86
N PHE A 25 8.67 -0.84 10.29
CA PHE A 25 9.00 -0.04 11.47
C PHE A 25 9.24 -0.92 12.72
N ALA A 26 8.36 -1.87 13.00
CA ALA A 26 8.51 -2.74 14.16
C ALA A 26 9.73 -3.67 14.06
N LYS A 27 10.09 -4.13 12.84
CA LYS A 27 11.29 -4.93 12.57
C LYS A 27 12.56 -4.16 12.88
N TYR A 28 12.66 -2.90 12.43
CA TYR A 28 13.91 -2.15 12.45
C TYR A 28 14.10 -1.23 13.67
N LEU A 29 13.05 -0.83 14.38
CA LEU A 29 13.17 0.02 15.57
C LEU A 29 14.12 -0.52 16.65
N PRO A 30 14.21 -1.85 16.90
CA PRO A 30 15.19 -2.40 17.84
C PRO A 30 16.65 -2.08 17.49
N CYS A 31 17.00 -1.98 16.19
CA CYS A 31 18.33 -1.59 15.73
C CYS A 31 18.72 -0.17 16.17
N PHE A 32 17.74 0.65 16.52
CA PHE A 32 17.92 2.02 17.02
C PHE A 32 17.68 2.14 18.54
N GLY A 33 17.70 1.02 19.27
CA GLY A 33 17.51 1.00 20.72
C GLY A 33 16.07 1.27 21.18
N VAL A 34 15.08 1.10 20.30
CA VAL A 34 13.66 1.33 20.59
C VAL A 34 12.91 0.00 20.58
N THR A 35 12.23 -0.33 21.67
CA THR A 35 11.43 -1.56 21.79
C THR A 35 9.99 -1.30 21.35
N PRO A 36 9.49 -1.90 20.27
CA PRO A 36 8.10 -1.76 19.85
C PRO A 36 7.17 -2.67 20.67
N ILE A 37 6.02 -2.13 21.07
CA ILE A 37 4.84 -2.88 21.49
C ILE A 37 3.73 -2.53 20.52
N VAL A 38 3.15 -3.51 19.87
CA VAL A 38 2.09 -3.26 18.89
C VAL A 38 0.73 -3.56 19.49
N ILE A 39 -0.22 -2.63 19.30
CA ILE A 39 -1.61 -2.88 19.58
C ILE A 39 -2.40 -2.88 18.27
N THR A 40 -3.17 -3.95 18.06
CA THR A 40 -3.96 -4.18 16.86
C THR A 40 -5.27 -4.87 17.21
N ARG A 41 -6.15 -5.04 16.24
CA ARG A 41 -7.42 -5.76 16.42
C ARG A 41 -7.22 -7.29 16.40
N LYS A 42 -8.14 -8.05 16.99
CA LYS A 42 -8.24 -9.50 16.82
C LYS A 42 -8.53 -9.88 15.37
N ALA A 43 -8.43 -11.18 15.07
CA ALA A 43 -8.70 -11.70 13.73
C ALA A 43 -10.09 -11.28 13.22
N ILE A 44 -10.14 -10.92 11.95
CA ILE A 44 -11.35 -10.55 11.19
C ILE A 44 -11.44 -11.45 9.96
N ALA A 45 -12.54 -11.40 9.23
CA ALA A 45 -12.59 -12.00 7.90
C ALA A 45 -11.63 -11.23 6.99
N TYR A 46 -10.52 -11.87 6.61
CA TYR A 46 -9.43 -11.25 5.86
C TYR A 46 -9.70 -11.29 4.35
N HIS A 47 -9.28 -10.25 3.64
CA HIS A 47 -9.24 -10.26 2.18
C HIS A 47 -7.91 -10.81 1.63
N SER A 48 -6.89 -10.85 2.46
CA SER A 48 -5.54 -11.31 2.14
C SER A 48 -4.85 -11.76 3.43
N LEU A 49 -4.21 -12.91 3.40
CA LEU A 49 -3.40 -13.43 4.49
C LEU A 49 -1.94 -13.51 4.04
N ASP A 50 -1.02 -13.19 4.96
CA ASP A 50 0.41 -13.27 4.74
C ASP A 50 1.08 -13.77 6.02
N GLN A 51 1.49 -15.03 6.00
CA GLN A 51 2.13 -15.68 7.14
C GLN A 51 3.61 -15.28 7.25
N ASP A 52 4.27 -14.96 6.15
CA ASP A 52 5.66 -14.54 6.15
C ASP A 52 5.83 -13.22 6.92
N LEU A 53 4.93 -12.28 6.70
CA LEU A 53 4.89 -11.05 7.50
C LEU A 53 4.65 -11.30 8.98
N LEU A 54 3.85 -12.33 9.32
CA LEU A 54 3.62 -12.70 10.71
C LEU A 54 4.90 -13.28 11.35
N HIS A 55 5.61 -14.14 10.64
CA HIS A 55 6.89 -14.70 11.10
C HIS A 55 7.95 -13.60 11.28
N GLU A 56 8.00 -12.63 10.38
CA GLU A 56 8.95 -11.52 10.43
C GLU A 56 8.85 -10.70 11.73
N VAL A 57 7.65 -10.55 12.28
CA VAL A 57 7.40 -9.81 13.53
C VAL A 57 7.03 -10.71 14.71
N GLY A 58 7.33 -12.00 14.64
CA GLY A 58 7.04 -12.96 15.69
C GLY A 58 7.69 -12.62 17.04
N HIS A 59 8.81 -11.90 17.01
CA HIS A 59 9.52 -11.39 18.21
C HIS A 59 8.88 -10.12 18.82
N VAL A 60 7.96 -9.44 18.09
CA VAL A 60 7.35 -8.19 18.55
C VAL A 60 6.15 -8.47 19.46
N ARG A 61 6.18 -7.92 20.66
CA ARG A 61 5.04 -8.00 21.58
C ARG A 61 3.80 -7.39 20.95
N THR A 62 2.83 -8.23 20.58
CA THR A 62 1.60 -7.82 19.89
C THR A 62 0.38 -8.05 20.77
N ILE A 63 -0.40 -7.01 21.05
CA ILE A 63 -1.62 -7.05 21.85
C ILE A 63 -2.81 -6.92 20.90
N ARG A 64 -3.70 -7.91 20.93
CA ARG A 64 -4.88 -7.99 20.06
C ARG A 64 -6.15 -7.69 20.85
N THR A 65 -6.85 -6.64 20.44
CA THR A 65 -8.09 -6.17 21.10
C THR A 65 -9.32 -6.54 20.29
N GLU A 66 -10.48 -6.56 20.93
CA GLU A 66 -11.74 -6.68 20.20
C GLU A 66 -12.03 -5.46 19.33
N THR A 67 -12.95 -5.64 18.42
CA THR A 67 -13.51 -4.60 17.55
C THR A 67 -14.94 -4.98 17.16
N LEU A 68 -15.80 -4.00 17.01
CA LEU A 68 -17.14 -4.17 16.42
C LEU A 68 -17.15 -3.97 14.90
N ASP A 69 -16.01 -4.09 14.26
CA ASP A 69 -15.94 -4.10 12.79
C ASP A 69 -16.83 -5.26 12.25
N PRO A 70 -17.69 -4.99 11.25
CA PRO A 70 -18.49 -6.05 10.61
C PRO A 70 -17.69 -7.27 10.16
N ALA A 71 -16.45 -7.06 9.70
CA ALA A 71 -15.55 -8.15 9.32
C ALA A 71 -15.16 -9.06 10.54
N ARG A 72 -15.18 -8.52 11.76
CA ARG A 72 -15.00 -9.30 13.00
C ARG A 72 -16.20 -10.19 13.27
N VAL A 73 -17.41 -9.65 13.10
CA VAL A 73 -18.67 -10.42 13.28
C VAL A 73 -18.71 -11.57 12.29
N LEU A 74 -18.40 -11.32 11.02
CA LEU A 74 -18.33 -12.36 9.99
C LEU A 74 -17.29 -13.44 10.33
N TYR A 75 -16.13 -13.05 10.87
CA TYR A 75 -15.10 -14.00 11.30
C TYR A 75 -15.60 -14.90 12.43
N ILE A 76 -16.29 -14.35 13.43
CA ILE A 76 -16.88 -15.11 14.55
C ILE A 76 -17.96 -16.08 14.02
N ALA A 77 -18.71 -15.67 13.00
CA ALA A 77 -19.68 -16.51 12.31
C ALA A 77 -19.06 -17.57 11.38
N GLY A 78 -17.74 -17.77 11.44
CA GLY A 78 -17.02 -18.80 10.67
C GLY A 78 -16.48 -18.39 9.31
N MET A 79 -16.77 -17.18 8.84
CA MET A 79 -16.28 -16.67 7.55
C MET A 79 -14.83 -16.18 7.67
N ARG A 80 -13.88 -16.91 7.11
CA ARG A 80 -12.44 -16.56 7.18
C ARG A 80 -12.04 -15.48 6.20
N THR A 81 -12.75 -15.40 5.06
CA THR A 81 -12.48 -14.42 4.00
C THR A 81 -13.75 -13.65 3.66
N TYR A 82 -13.63 -12.35 3.46
CA TYR A 82 -14.75 -11.49 3.05
C TYR A 82 -14.28 -10.37 2.13
N ARG A 83 -14.93 -10.26 0.97
CA ARG A 83 -14.77 -9.13 0.05
C ARG A 83 -16.13 -8.43 -0.09
N PRO A 84 -16.25 -7.17 0.34
CA PRO A 84 -17.52 -6.44 0.21
C PRO A 84 -17.87 -6.24 -1.26
N LYS A 85 -19.13 -6.50 -1.62
CA LYS A 85 -19.66 -6.23 -2.97
C LYS A 85 -19.71 -4.71 -3.21
N THR A 86 -19.51 -4.29 -4.46
CA THR A 86 -19.41 -2.88 -4.86
C THR A 86 -20.66 -2.07 -4.49
N TRP A 87 -21.86 -2.64 -4.57
CA TRP A 87 -23.13 -1.97 -4.23
C TRP A 87 -23.31 -1.69 -2.72
N GLN A 88 -22.55 -2.36 -1.86
CA GLN A 88 -22.56 -2.13 -0.40
C GLN A 88 -21.74 -0.93 0.04
N ARG A 89 -20.95 -0.33 -0.87
CA ARG A 89 -20.06 0.81 -0.58
C ARG A 89 -20.83 2.07 -0.13
N PRO A 90 -21.91 2.53 -0.80
CA PRO A 90 -22.59 3.76 -0.43
C PRO A 90 -23.23 3.70 0.97
N LEU A 91 -23.89 2.60 1.30
CA LEU A 91 -24.57 2.45 2.59
C LEU A 91 -23.57 2.42 3.77
N LYS A 92 -22.37 1.86 3.54
CA LYS A 92 -21.29 1.86 4.54
C LYS A 92 -20.68 3.24 4.74
N GLN A 93 -20.65 4.09 3.72
CA GLN A 93 -20.06 5.42 3.80
C GLN A 93 -20.90 6.41 4.62
N SER A 94 -22.24 6.25 4.63
CA SER A 94 -23.14 7.15 5.36
C SER A 94 -23.17 6.94 6.87
N LEU A 95 -22.89 5.71 7.35
CA LEU A 95 -23.02 5.35 8.76
C LEU A 95 -21.69 5.29 9.51
N ASN A 96 -20.55 5.27 8.82
CA ASN A 96 -19.24 5.02 9.41
C ASN A 96 -18.33 6.25 9.38
N PHE A 97 -18.27 6.95 10.49
CA PHE A 97 -17.65 8.24 10.59
C PHE A 97 -16.71 8.35 11.81
N PRO A 98 -15.45 8.79 11.69
CA PRO A 98 -14.73 9.29 10.52
C PRO A 98 -14.31 8.19 9.53
N ASP A 99 -14.37 6.94 9.92
CA ASP A 99 -14.21 5.74 9.10
C ASP A 99 -14.89 4.54 9.78
N HIS A 100 -15.07 3.46 9.02
CA HIS A 100 -15.77 2.26 9.49
C HIS A 100 -15.02 1.44 10.56
N LYS A 101 -13.87 1.91 11.05
CA LYS A 101 -13.10 1.28 12.13
C LYS A 101 -13.23 2.04 13.46
N ILE A 102 -14.04 3.08 13.52
CA ILE A 102 -14.27 3.90 14.74
C ILE A 102 -14.64 3.02 15.95
N PHE A 103 -15.38 1.95 15.74
CA PHE A 103 -15.81 1.02 16.79
C PHE A 103 -14.68 0.15 17.37
N TRP A 104 -13.45 0.29 16.86
CA TRP A 104 -12.25 -0.29 17.48
C TRP A 104 -11.72 0.57 18.63
N LEU A 105 -11.97 1.87 18.62
CA LEU A 105 -11.41 2.84 19.57
C LEU A 105 -11.58 2.47 21.04
N PRO A 106 -12.77 2.11 21.52
CA PRO A 106 -12.96 1.82 22.95
C PRO A 106 -12.09 0.67 23.45
N PHE A 107 -11.97 -0.38 22.66
CA PHE A 107 -11.18 -1.56 22.99
C PHE A 107 -9.68 -1.26 22.95
N LEU A 108 -9.24 -0.55 21.93
CA LEU A 108 -7.89 -0.06 21.79
C LEU A 108 -7.50 0.81 23.00
N TYR A 109 -8.27 1.84 23.30
CA TYR A 109 -7.99 2.77 24.39
C TYR A 109 -7.95 2.05 25.74
N HIS A 110 -8.94 1.18 26.02
CA HIS A 110 -8.99 0.42 27.27
C HIS A 110 -7.77 -0.48 27.46
N ALA A 111 -7.30 -1.15 26.41
CA ALA A 111 -6.11 -1.99 26.48
C ALA A 111 -4.83 -1.16 26.60
N ALA A 112 -4.69 -0.13 25.76
CA ALA A 112 -3.47 0.67 25.67
C ALA A 112 -3.14 1.42 26.97
N ARG A 113 -4.15 1.96 27.67
CA ARG A 113 -3.94 2.70 28.94
C ARG A 113 -3.33 1.88 30.07
N LYS A 114 -3.32 0.53 29.95
CA LYS A 114 -2.76 -0.39 30.94
C LYS A 114 -1.30 -0.77 30.66
N LEU A 115 -0.74 -0.27 29.55
CA LEU A 115 0.60 -0.59 29.11
C LEU A 115 1.61 0.47 29.54
N GLY A 116 2.83 0.03 29.82
CA GLY A 116 3.97 0.92 30.01
C GLY A 116 4.63 1.20 28.66
N PHE A 117 4.79 2.48 28.31
CA PHE A 117 5.48 2.95 27.10
C PHE A 117 5.96 4.40 27.30
N ASP A 118 6.96 4.79 26.53
CA ASP A 118 7.53 6.13 26.58
C ASP A 118 6.99 7.07 25.50
N SER A 119 6.51 6.50 24.39
CA SER A 119 5.94 7.26 23.27
C SER A 119 4.85 6.45 22.56
N ILE A 120 4.02 7.17 21.79
CA ILE A 120 2.92 6.62 21.02
C ILE A 120 3.18 6.92 19.55
N PHE A 121 3.17 5.88 18.70
CA PHE A 121 3.25 5.97 17.26
C PHE A 121 1.95 5.41 16.66
N VAL A 122 1.22 6.22 15.90
CA VAL A 122 -0.04 5.81 15.29
C VAL A 122 0.09 5.91 13.78
N THR A 123 -0.19 4.82 13.07
CA THR A 123 -0.20 4.80 11.61
C THR A 123 -1.61 4.70 11.06
N ALA A 124 -1.94 5.55 10.10
CA ALA A 124 -3.26 5.61 9.46
C ALA A 124 -3.16 5.63 7.92
N PRO A 125 -4.21 5.14 7.22
CA PRO A 125 -5.53 4.77 7.70
C PRO A 125 -5.56 3.45 8.50
N PRO A 126 -6.61 3.21 9.31
CA PRO A 126 -7.81 4.02 9.53
C PRO A 126 -7.53 5.26 10.39
N PHE A 127 -8.13 6.38 10.05
CA PHE A 127 -7.87 7.66 10.72
C PHE A 127 -8.50 7.76 12.11
N SER A 128 -9.54 6.95 12.39
CA SER A 128 -10.07 6.80 13.74
C SER A 128 -9.00 6.42 14.76
N ALA A 129 -7.95 5.68 14.36
CA ALA A 129 -6.82 5.35 15.23
C ALA A 129 -6.09 6.58 15.76
N PHE A 130 -6.00 7.67 14.98
CA PHE A 130 -5.41 8.93 15.42
C PHE A 130 -6.15 9.56 16.61
N ILE A 131 -7.50 9.46 16.61
CA ILE A 131 -8.33 9.93 17.73
C ILE A 131 -7.99 9.15 19.00
N ALA A 132 -7.84 7.83 18.90
CA ALA A 132 -7.46 7.01 20.05
C ALA A 132 -6.04 7.35 20.56
N GLY A 133 -5.09 7.54 19.65
CA GLY A 133 -3.73 7.98 19.99
C GLY A 133 -3.71 9.34 20.71
N TYR A 134 -4.50 10.30 20.23
CA TYR A 134 -4.68 11.60 20.87
C TYR A 134 -5.24 11.48 22.29
N LEU A 135 -6.32 10.73 22.47
CA LEU A 135 -6.93 10.54 23.78
C LEU A 135 -5.96 9.86 24.76
N LEU A 136 -5.20 8.90 24.27
CA LEU A 136 -4.18 8.19 25.05
C LEU A 136 -3.02 9.13 25.45
N ALA A 137 -2.51 9.92 24.50
CA ALA A 137 -1.44 10.89 24.74
C ALA A 137 -1.86 11.93 25.80
N ARG A 138 -3.09 12.45 25.69
CA ARG A 138 -3.65 13.37 26.69
C ARG A 138 -3.78 12.76 28.08
N LYS A 139 -4.13 11.46 28.15
CA LYS A 139 -4.29 10.76 29.43
C LYS A 139 -2.95 10.42 30.09
N THR A 140 -1.94 10.10 29.29
CA THR A 140 -0.65 9.59 29.79
C THR A 140 0.46 10.65 29.84
N GLY A 141 0.26 11.79 29.17
CA GLY A 141 1.31 12.81 28.99
C GLY A 141 2.45 12.37 28.06
N ARG A 142 2.31 11.24 27.36
CA ARG A 142 3.36 10.70 26.48
C ARG A 142 3.34 11.35 25.10
N PRO A 143 4.52 11.59 24.50
CA PRO A 143 4.60 12.17 23.15
C PRO A 143 3.90 11.30 22.11
N LEU A 144 3.19 11.97 21.20
CA LEU A 144 2.43 11.37 20.12
C LEU A 144 3.13 11.64 18.79
N VAL A 145 3.38 10.57 18.03
CA VAL A 145 3.83 10.61 16.64
C VAL A 145 2.73 10.07 15.74
N LEU A 146 2.36 10.83 14.72
CA LEU A 146 1.34 10.45 13.74
C LEU A 146 2.01 10.09 12.41
N ASP A 147 1.64 8.96 11.82
CA ASP A 147 2.14 8.49 10.52
C ASP A 147 0.99 8.50 9.50
N PHE A 148 0.98 9.50 8.65
CA PHE A 148 0.02 9.71 7.57
C PHE A 148 0.49 8.99 6.31
N ARG A 149 -0.13 7.86 6.00
CA ARG A 149 0.11 7.14 4.74
C ARG A 149 -0.76 7.67 3.59
N ASP A 150 -1.81 8.38 3.93
CA ASP A 150 -2.73 9.06 3.04
C ASP A 150 -3.18 10.38 3.69
N ALA A 151 -3.61 11.35 2.88
CA ALA A 151 -4.23 12.57 3.38
C ALA A 151 -5.59 12.25 4.03
N TRP A 152 -5.88 12.82 5.21
CA TRP A 152 -7.12 12.49 5.92
C TRP A 152 -8.32 13.26 5.36
N LEU A 153 -8.29 14.59 5.42
CA LEU A 153 -9.40 15.42 4.97
C LEU A 153 -9.63 15.32 3.45
N GLU A 154 -8.58 15.11 2.67
CA GLU A 154 -8.62 14.96 1.21
C GLU A 154 -8.56 13.49 0.76
N PHE A 155 -8.91 12.52 1.63
CA PHE A 155 -8.83 11.11 1.30
C PHE A 155 -9.75 10.73 0.14
N PRO A 156 -9.24 10.39 -1.04
CA PRO A 156 -10.05 10.29 -2.26
C PRO A 156 -10.99 9.09 -2.27
N PHE A 157 -10.71 8.07 -1.43
CA PHE A 157 -11.49 6.83 -1.39
C PHE A 157 -12.68 6.88 -0.43
N MET A 158 -12.87 7.99 0.29
CA MET A 158 -14.00 8.20 1.20
C MET A 158 -14.57 9.60 1.03
N PRO A 159 -15.28 9.87 -0.08
CA PRO A 159 -15.89 11.17 -0.30
C PRO A 159 -16.94 11.46 0.79
N TYR A 160 -16.93 12.69 1.31
CA TYR A 160 -17.91 13.14 2.28
C TYR A 160 -19.29 13.24 1.66
N GLN A 161 -20.30 12.74 2.36
CA GLN A 161 -21.69 12.79 1.87
C GLN A 161 -22.40 14.11 2.23
N ASN A 162 -21.88 14.81 3.24
CA ASN A 162 -22.42 16.07 3.68
C ASN A 162 -21.36 16.95 4.34
N ARG A 163 -21.70 18.24 4.52
CA ARG A 163 -20.80 19.22 5.11
C ARG A 163 -20.47 18.90 6.58
N LEU A 164 -21.40 18.36 7.35
CA LEU A 164 -21.18 18.01 8.75
C LEU A 164 -20.10 16.95 8.93
N GLN A 165 -20.08 15.94 8.05
CA GLN A 165 -19.02 14.93 8.06
C GLN A 165 -17.65 15.57 7.79
N LYS A 166 -17.56 16.44 6.79
CA LYS A 166 -16.31 17.12 6.46
C LYS A 166 -15.81 18.00 7.61
N GLU A 167 -16.71 18.77 8.25
CA GLU A 167 -16.37 19.63 9.38
C GLU A 167 -15.92 18.83 10.61
N PHE A 168 -16.52 17.69 10.86
CA PHE A 168 -16.10 16.81 11.93
C PHE A 168 -14.68 16.24 11.68
N VAL A 169 -14.39 15.78 10.46
CA VAL A 169 -13.03 15.28 10.12
C VAL A 169 -12.03 16.43 10.23
N ARG A 170 -12.37 17.62 9.73
CA ARG A 170 -11.52 18.81 9.85
C ARG A 170 -11.20 19.14 11.32
N TYR A 171 -12.22 19.14 12.18
CA TYR A 171 -12.05 19.38 13.61
C TYR A 171 -11.08 18.36 14.24
N TRP A 172 -11.25 17.07 13.94
CA TRP A 172 -10.38 16.06 14.50
C TRP A 172 -8.99 16.06 13.90
N GLU A 173 -8.85 16.28 12.58
CA GLU A 173 -7.55 16.41 11.94
C GLU A 173 -6.74 17.54 12.57
N GLU A 174 -7.33 18.74 12.72
CA GLU A 174 -6.70 19.89 13.36
C GLU A 174 -6.30 19.57 14.79
N LYS A 175 -7.23 19.08 15.60
CA LYS A 175 -7.01 18.81 17.03
C LYS A 175 -5.94 17.77 17.29
N VAL A 176 -5.94 16.68 16.51
CA VAL A 176 -4.99 15.58 16.64
C VAL A 176 -3.61 16.03 16.19
N THR A 177 -3.53 16.68 15.02
CA THR A 177 -2.24 17.15 14.49
C THR A 177 -1.62 18.26 15.34
N ALA A 178 -2.42 19.18 15.88
CA ALA A 178 -1.93 20.20 16.80
C ALA A 178 -1.27 19.59 18.05
N SER A 179 -1.82 18.50 18.58
CA SER A 179 -1.31 17.83 19.80
C SER A 179 -0.11 16.93 19.55
N ALA A 180 0.17 16.56 18.33
CA ALA A 180 1.28 15.67 18.00
C ALA A 180 2.64 16.33 18.25
N GLN A 181 3.59 15.56 18.81
CA GLN A 181 5.00 15.95 18.94
C GLN A 181 5.68 15.98 17.58
N SER A 182 5.37 14.99 16.74
CA SER A 182 5.88 14.89 15.37
C SER A 182 4.84 14.26 14.45
N ILE A 183 4.89 14.66 13.18
CA ILE A 183 4.03 14.14 12.13
C ILE A 183 4.92 13.59 11.03
N VAL A 184 4.73 12.34 10.70
CA VAL A 184 5.36 11.67 9.57
C VAL A 184 4.35 11.59 8.44
N VAL A 185 4.76 11.92 7.23
CA VAL A 185 3.96 11.77 6.01
C VAL A 185 4.75 10.98 4.96
N VAL A 186 4.06 10.29 4.06
CA VAL A 186 4.74 9.44 3.07
C VAL A 186 5.23 10.17 1.83
N ASP A 187 4.75 11.40 1.59
CA ASP A 187 5.19 12.21 0.44
C ASP A 187 5.04 13.71 0.70
N ASP A 188 5.68 14.50 -0.17
CA ASP A 188 5.68 15.96 -0.07
C ASP A 188 4.31 16.57 -0.33
N ASN A 189 3.45 15.97 -1.16
CA ASN A 189 2.11 16.51 -1.44
C ASN A 189 1.22 16.46 -0.20
N ILE A 190 1.30 15.37 0.57
CA ILE A 190 0.60 15.28 1.86
C ILE A 190 1.14 16.32 2.83
N LYS A 191 2.48 16.50 2.88
CA LYS A 191 3.11 17.54 3.70
C LYS A 191 2.61 18.94 3.32
N GLU A 192 2.69 19.28 2.03
CA GLU A 192 2.26 20.58 1.53
C GLU A 192 0.77 20.84 1.79
N SER A 193 -0.09 19.86 1.50
CA SER A 193 -1.52 19.95 1.76
C SER A 193 -1.81 20.19 3.24
N LEU A 194 -1.19 19.41 4.12
CA LEU A 194 -1.36 19.51 5.57
C LEU A 194 -0.83 20.84 6.12
N CYS A 195 0.39 21.24 5.72
CA CYS A 195 1.03 22.48 6.18
C CYS A 195 0.37 23.74 5.61
N ARG A 196 -0.22 23.67 4.41
CA ARG A 196 -1.03 24.77 3.86
C ARG A 196 -2.29 25.00 4.68
N LYS A 197 -2.95 23.94 5.15
CA LYS A 197 -4.13 24.04 6.02
C LYS A 197 -3.75 24.51 7.43
N TYR A 198 -2.62 24.01 7.94
CA TYR A 198 -2.19 24.23 9.33
C TYR A 198 -0.70 24.65 9.36
N PRO A 199 -0.39 25.94 9.14
CA PRO A 199 0.99 26.44 9.04
C PRO A 199 1.89 26.13 10.24
N SER A 200 1.30 26.02 11.44
CA SER A 200 2.02 25.66 12.68
C SER A 200 2.62 24.24 12.66
N LEU A 201 2.25 23.40 11.72
CA LEU A 201 2.73 22.03 11.63
C LEU A 201 4.06 21.88 10.85
N VAL A 202 4.51 22.93 10.15
CA VAL A 202 5.70 22.89 9.28
C VAL A 202 6.93 22.38 10.02
N SER A 203 7.19 22.88 11.24
CA SER A 203 8.38 22.55 12.03
C SER A 203 8.39 21.12 12.58
N LYS A 204 7.25 20.46 12.66
CA LYS A 204 7.12 19.11 13.21
C LYS A 204 6.66 18.05 12.19
N THR A 205 6.52 18.42 10.91
CA THR A 205 6.14 17.50 9.83
C THR A 205 7.36 17.11 9.01
N VAL A 206 7.66 15.81 8.99
CA VAL A 206 8.77 15.22 8.23
C VAL A 206 8.24 14.24 7.19
N VAL A 207 8.90 14.18 6.03
CA VAL A 207 8.61 13.18 5.01
C VAL A 207 9.47 11.95 5.25
N ILE A 208 8.83 10.81 5.47
CA ILE A 208 9.47 9.49 5.46
C ILE A 208 8.71 8.65 4.45
N PRO A 209 9.19 8.53 3.22
CA PRO A 209 8.48 7.82 2.16
C PRO A 209 8.34 6.33 2.48
N ASN A 210 7.48 5.64 1.73
CA ASN A 210 7.52 4.19 1.71
C ASN A 210 8.87 3.76 1.15
N GLY A 211 9.44 2.73 1.74
CA GLY A 211 10.69 2.14 1.32
C GLY A 211 10.50 0.69 0.88
N TYR A 212 11.59 0.02 0.68
CA TYR A 212 11.64 -1.43 0.52
C TYR A 212 12.59 -2.02 1.57
N ASP A 213 12.42 -3.29 1.85
CA ASP A 213 13.33 -4.05 2.71
C ASP A 213 14.25 -4.89 1.80
N PRO A 214 15.57 -4.67 1.80
CA PRO A 214 16.49 -5.46 0.95
C PRO A 214 16.38 -6.96 1.17
N ASP A 215 16.05 -7.41 2.37
CA ASP A 215 15.91 -8.84 2.71
C ASP A 215 14.74 -9.50 1.96
N ASP A 216 13.79 -8.73 1.42
CA ASP A 216 12.65 -9.24 0.68
C ASP A 216 12.97 -9.48 -0.80
N PHE A 217 14.09 -8.91 -1.32
CA PHE A 217 14.45 -8.91 -2.75
C PHE A 217 15.47 -10.02 -3.06
N VAL A 218 15.03 -11.24 -2.87
CA VAL A 218 15.82 -12.43 -3.28
C VAL A 218 15.26 -12.93 -4.61
N PRO A 219 16.02 -12.86 -5.72
CA PRO A 219 15.56 -13.34 -7.01
C PRO A 219 15.17 -14.82 -6.94
N GLY A 220 14.04 -15.17 -7.56
CA GLY A 220 13.64 -16.55 -7.81
C GLY A 220 14.47 -17.19 -8.93
N ALA A 221 14.19 -18.45 -9.22
CA ALA A 221 14.74 -19.10 -10.41
C ALA A 221 14.20 -18.36 -11.67
N LYS A 222 15.13 -17.98 -12.55
CA LYS A 222 14.77 -17.29 -13.79
C LYS A 222 13.95 -18.25 -14.68
N PRO A 223 12.77 -17.84 -15.19
CA PRO A 223 11.99 -18.63 -16.12
C PRO A 223 12.78 -18.95 -17.41
N ALA A 224 12.44 -20.06 -18.07
CA ALA A 224 13.04 -20.40 -19.37
C ALA A 224 12.56 -19.47 -20.49
N SER A 225 11.34 -18.93 -20.40
CA SER A 225 10.80 -17.95 -21.34
C SER A 225 11.14 -16.53 -20.90
N PHE A 226 11.34 -15.64 -21.88
CA PHE A 226 11.46 -14.21 -21.59
C PHE A 226 10.18 -13.70 -20.91
N THR A 227 10.33 -13.14 -19.73
CA THR A 227 9.20 -12.83 -18.85
C THR A 227 9.06 -11.34 -18.59
N VAL A 228 7.88 -10.82 -18.89
CA VAL A 228 7.48 -9.45 -18.61
C VAL A 228 6.45 -9.44 -17.49
N SER A 229 6.67 -8.74 -16.39
CA SER A 229 5.80 -8.83 -15.23
C SER A 229 5.24 -7.50 -14.76
N TYR A 230 3.97 -7.55 -14.37
CA TYR A 230 3.27 -6.49 -13.63
C TYR A 230 3.05 -6.94 -12.19
N LEU A 231 3.45 -6.11 -11.23
CA LEU A 231 3.26 -6.35 -9.80
C LEU A 231 2.23 -5.38 -9.22
N GLY A 232 1.03 -5.86 -8.94
CA GLY A 232 -0.02 -5.03 -8.35
C GLY A 232 -1.44 -5.52 -8.59
N THR A 233 -2.41 -4.68 -8.24
CA THR A 233 -3.83 -4.95 -8.50
C THR A 233 -4.24 -4.31 -9.82
N VAL A 234 -4.80 -5.10 -10.72
CA VAL A 234 -5.40 -4.64 -11.98
C VAL A 234 -6.85 -4.24 -11.74
N ARG A 235 -7.18 -2.98 -12.07
CA ARG A 235 -8.50 -2.37 -11.95
C ARG A 235 -8.57 -1.15 -12.88
N ASP A 236 -9.69 -0.39 -12.87
CA ASP A 236 -9.92 0.72 -13.81
C ASP A 236 -8.80 1.75 -13.86
N GLU A 237 -8.26 2.09 -12.70
CA GLU A 237 -7.14 3.03 -12.61
C GLU A 237 -5.80 2.42 -13.04
N ARG A 238 -5.78 1.15 -13.41
CA ARG A 238 -4.59 0.41 -13.87
C ARG A 238 -5.01 -0.58 -14.94
N ASP A 239 -5.55 -0.03 -16.01
CA ASP A 239 -6.06 -0.79 -17.14
C ASP A 239 -4.89 -1.46 -17.90
N PRO A 240 -4.87 -2.79 -18.01
CA PRO A 240 -3.74 -3.51 -18.59
C PRO A 240 -3.80 -3.58 -20.12
N ARG A 241 -4.89 -3.17 -20.76
CA ARG A 241 -5.15 -3.41 -22.18
C ARG A 241 -4.07 -2.89 -23.10
N THR A 242 -3.54 -1.70 -22.79
CA THR A 242 -2.50 -1.08 -23.62
C THR A 242 -1.19 -1.88 -23.60
N VAL A 243 -0.75 -2.29 -22.41
CA VAL A 243 0.50 -3.05 -22.30
C VAL A 243 0.37 -4.45 -22.93
N VAL A 244 -0.80 -5.08 -22.81
CA VAL A 244 -1.06 -6.40 -23.45
C VAL A 244 -1.11 -6.26 -24.98
N LYS A 245 -1.71 -5.18 -25.50
CA LYS A 245 -1.69 -4.91 -26.96
C LYS A 245 -0.27 -4.64 -27.48
N ALA A 246 0.56 -3.92 -26.70
CA ALA A 246 1.96 -3.69 -27.06
C ALA A 246 2.74 -5.02 -27.13
N MET A 247 2.46 -5.91 -26.17
CA MET A 247 3.04 -7.25 -26.14
C MET A 247 2.58 -8.11 -27.32
N ASP A 248 1.27 -8.14 -27.62
CA ASP A 248 0.71 -8.87 -28.75
C ASP A 248 1.29 -8.36 -30.09
N MET A 249 1.40 -7.04 -30.25
CA MET A 249 2.04 -6.42 -31.42
C MET A 249 3.50 -6.87 -31.59
N PHE A 250 4.28 -6.87 -30.51
CA PHE A 250 5.66 -7.32 -30.50
C PHE A 250 5.73 -8.78 -30.94
N MET A 251 4.98 -9.67 -30.30
CA MET A 251 5.01 -11.10 -30.58
C MET A 251 4.61 -11.42 -32.03
N ARG A 252 3.56 -10.80 -32.55
CA ARG A 252 3.13 -10.97 -33.95
C ARG A 252 4.19 -10.51 -34.93
N LYS A 253 4.78 -9.35 -34.70
CA LYS A 253 5.81 -8.78 -35.59
C LYS A 253 7.03 -9.67 -35.72
N TYR A 254 7.44 -10.31 -34.61
CA TYR A 254 8.65 -11.15 -34.61
C TYR A 254 8.36 -12.66 -34.61
N ARG A 255 7.09 -13.04 -34.83
CA ARG A 255 6.62 -14.43 -34.90
C ARG A 255 6.97 -15.27 -33.67
N LEU A 256 6.88 -14.66 -32.50
CA LEU A 256 7.12 -15.30 -31.20
C LEU A 256 5.86 -15.97 -30.66
N GLY A 257 6.00 -17.05 -29.92
CA GLY A 257 4.91 -17.79 -29.31
C GLY A 257 4.90 -17.72 -27.76
N PRO A 258 3.88 -18.32 -27.13
CA PRO A 258 3.79 -18.36 -25.66
C PRO A 258 4.91 -19.16 -24.98
N LYS A 259 5.67 -19.98 -25.74
CA LYS A 259 6.85 -20.69 -25.21
C LYS A 259 8.07 -19.78 -25.13
N ASP A 260 8.12 -18.76 -25.99
CA ASP A 260 9.25 -17.83 -26.06
C ASP A 260 9.09 -16.71 -25.04
N ILE A 261 7.82 -16.24 -24.81
CA ILE A 261 7.51 -15.08 -24.01
C ILE A 261 6.28 -15.31 -23.15
N THR A 262 6.35 -14.85 -21.90
CA THR A 262 5.24 -14.84 -20.94
C THR A 262 5.05 -13.44 -20.35
N MET A 263 3.80 -13.00 -20.23
CA MET A 263 3.45 -11.79 -19.49
C MET A 263 2.70 -12.17 -18.22
N LYS A 264 3.34 -11.96 -17.06
CA LYS A 264 2.77 -12.28 -15.73
C LYS A 264 2.06 -11.09 -15.11
N PHE A 265 0.87 -11.33 -14.58
CA PHE A 265 0.16 -10.40 -13.69
C PHE A 265 0.17 -10.95 -12.27
N ILE A 266 1.08 -10.41 -11.45
CA ILE A 266 1.30 -10.82 -10.06
C ILE A 266 0.45 -9.94 -9.15
N GLY A 267 -0.70 -10.45 -8.73
CA GLY A 267 -1.65 -9.75 -7.89
C GLY A 267 -3.11 -9.98 -8.28
N HIS A 268 -4.01 -9.24 -7.64
CA HIS A 268 -5.43 -9.37 -7.93
C HIS A 268 -5.79 -8.71 -9.27
N VAL A 269 -6.51 -9.45 -10.10
CA VAL A 269 -7.08 -8.95 -11.35
C VAL A 269 -8.60 -8.93 -11.23
N GLU A 270 -9.24 -7.78 -11.44
CA GLU A 270 -10.69 -7.67 -11.42
C GLU A 270 -11.35 -8.58 -12.48
N PRO A 271 -12.54 -9.16 -12.20
CA PRO A 271 -13.17 -10.18 -13.04
C PRO A 271 -13.30 -9.79 -14.51
N ARG A 272 -13.64 -8.53 -14.79
CA ARG A 272 -13.79 -8.02 -16.18
C ARG A 272 -12.49 -8.09 -16.96
N TYR A 273 -11.36 -7.73 -16.36
CA TYR A 273 -10.04 -7.82 -17.00
C TYR A 273 -9.55 -9.25 -17.08
N ARG A 274 -9.87 -10.08 -16.08
CA ARG A 274 -9.52 -11.49 -16.09
C ARG A 274 -10.07 -12.21 -17.36
N GLN A 275 -11.33 -12.00 -17.69
CA GLN A 275 -11.96 -12.58 -18.87
C GLN A 275 -11.30 -12.10 -20.18
N GLU A 276 -10.92 -10.82 -20.25
CA GLU A 276 -10.26 -10.25 -21.44
C GLU A 276 -8.82 -10.76 -21.57
N LEU A 277 -8.04 -10.73 -20.50
CA LEU A 277 -6.65 -11.14 -20.47
C LEU A 277 -6.47 -12.63 -20.76
N SER A 278 -7.39 -13.49 -20.32
CA SER A 278 -7.37 -14.93 -20.57
C SER A 278 -7.50 -15.30 -22.05
N ARG A 279 -7.81 -14.34 -22.93
CA ARG A 279 -7.82 -14.56 -24.39
C ARG A 279 -6.44 -14.56 -25.01
N TYR A 280 -5.42 -14.09 -24.29
CA TYR A 280 -4.06 -14.03 -24.75
C TYR A 280 -3.25 -15.22 -24.20
N PRO A 281 -2.82 -16.17 -25.04
CA PRO A 281 -2.14 -17.39 -24.59
C PRO A 281 -0.82 -17.17 -23.87
N PHE A 282 -0.21 -15.98 -24.04
CA PHE A 282 1.04 -15.60 -23.40
C PHE A 282 0.84 -14.92 -22.04
N VAL A 283 -0.42 -14.70 -21.62
CA VAL A 283 -0.72 -14.05 -20.33
C VAL A 283 -0.90 -15.07 -19.23
N ASP A 284 -0.13 -14.92 -18.17
CA ASP A 284 -0.23 -15.68 -16.92
C ASP A 284 -0.81 -14.80 -15.79
N LEU A 285 -1.92 -15.24 -15.20
CA LEU A 285 -2.60 -14.58 -14.12
C LEU A 285 -2.27 -15.27 -12.79
N CYS A 286 -1.12 -14.95 -12.19
CA CYS A 286 -0.62 -15.57 -10.96
C CYS A 286 -1.57 -15.42 -9.76
N GLY A 287 -2.49 -14.45 -9.80
CA GLY A 287 -3.37 -14.18 -8.69
C GLY A 287 -2.66 -13.47 -7.52
N HIS A 288 -3.30 -13.50 -6.35
CA HIS A 288 -2.72 -12.91 -5.15
C HIS A 288 -1.73 -13.87 -4.50
N LEU A 289 -0.48 -13.47 -4.41
CA LEU A 289 0.60 -14.17 -3.71
C LEU A 289 0.94 -13.47 -2.38
N PRO A 290 1.50 -14.18 -1.38
CA PRO A 290 2.18 -13.56 -0.25
C PRO A 290 3.25 -12.58 -0.72
N TYR A 291 3.55 -11.56 0.11
CA TYR A 291 4.39 -10.43 -0.34
C TYR A 291 5.77 -10.89 -0.85
N LYS A 292 6.48 -11.71 -0.07
CA LYS A 292 7.84 -12.18 -0.44
C LYS A 292 7.83 -13.06 -1.68
N GLU A 293 6.81 -13.90 -1.83
CA GLU A 293 6.63 -14.73 -3.03
C GLU A 293 6.35 -13.85 -4.26
N ALA A 294 5.46 -12.84 -4.12
CA ALA A 294 5.17 -11.90 -5.18
C ALA A 294 6.41 -11.11 -5.64
N VAL A 295 7.24 -10.66 -4.69
CA VAL A 295 8.51 -9.97 -4.99
C VAL A 295 9.50 -10.93 -5.67
N ARG A 296 9.63 -12.16 -5.18
CA ARG A 296 10.50 -13.17 -5.76
C ARG A 296 10.14 -13.48 -7.22
N GLU A 297 8.85 -13.69 -7.49
CA GLU A 297 8.35 -13.91 -8.86
C GLU A 297 8.59 -12.69 -9.75
N PHE A 298 8.42 -11.48 -9.22
CA PHE A 298 8.67 -10.27 -9.97
C PHE A 298 10.14 -10.07 -10.30
N CYS A 299 11.04 -10.28 -9.33
CA CYS A 299 12.49 -10.14 -9.52
C CYS A 299 13.08 -11.21 -10.46
N ALA A 300 12.39 -12.33 -10.67
CA ALA A 300 12.80 -13.38 -11.63
C ALA A 300 12.50 -13.03 -13.09
N SER A 301 11.85 -11.90 -13.36
CA SER A 301 11.47 -11.47 -14.71
C SER A 301 12.61 -10.75 -15.44
N ASP A 302 12.41 -10.49 -16.74
CA ASP A 302 13.34 -9.74 -17.59
C ASP A 302 12.96 -8.26 -17.68
N ILE A 303 11.66 -7.95 -17.60
CA ILE A 303 11.14 -6.57 -17.62
C ILE A 303 10.05 -6.42 -16.55
N GLY A 304 10.11 -5.33 -15.80
CA GLY A 304 9.01 -4.86 -14.95
C GLY A 304 8.13 -3.85 -15.70
N ILE A 305 6.81 -4.08 -15.74
CA ILE A 305 5.85 -3.10 -16.27
C ILE A 305 5.06 -2.48 -15.15
N MET A 306 5.08 -1.16 -15.07
CA MET A 306 4.20 -0.40 -14.19
C MET A 306 3.11 0.30 -15.01
N ILE A 307 1.86 0.16 -14.58
CA ILE A 307 0.72 0.84 -15.17
C ILE A 307 0.28 1.94 -14.21
N THR A 308 0.26 3.18 -14.71
CA THR A 308 -0.19 4.34 -13.94
C THR A 308 -1.42 4.95 -14.58
N THR A 309 -2.19 5.67 -13.82
CA THR A 309 -3.31 6.45 -14.34
C THR A 309 -2.89 7.89 -14.51
N GLY A 310 -3.52 8.62 -15.42
CA GLY A 310 -3.34 10.06 -15.58
C GLY A 310 -3.88 10.91 -14.41
N SER A 311 -4.24 10.30 -13.28
CA SER A 311 -4.75 11.00 -12.10
C SER A 311 -3.61 11.66 -11.33
N ALA A 312 -3.72 12.98 -11.12
CA ALA A 312 -2.77 13.77 -10.32
C ALA A 312 -2.70 13.34 -8.84
N TYR A 313 -3.66 12.57 -8.37
CA TYR A 313 -3.78 12.17 -6.95
C TYR A 313 -3.40 10.72 -6.68
N PHE A 314 -2.94 9.99 -7.68
CA PHE A 314 -2.63 8.58 -7.51
C PHE A 314 -1.12 8.35 -7.52
N PHE A 315 -0.57 8.04 -6.34
CA PHE A 315 0.82 7.66 -6.16
C PHE A 315 0.94 6.14 -6.16
N PRO A 316 1.66 5.54 -7.13
CA PRO A 316 1.94 4.11 -7.09
C PRO A 316 2.83 3.81 -5.88
N SER A 317 2.26 3.26 -4.81
CA SER A 317 3.00 2.95 -3.57
C SER A 317 4.13 1.93 -3.77
N ARG A 318 4.16 1.25 -4.92
CA ARG A 318 5.13 0.20 -5.24
C ARG A 318 6.33 0.66 -6.08
N GLN A 319 6.54 1.96 -6.29
CA GLN A 319 7.70 2.45 -7.05
C GLN A 319 9.02 1.95 -6.48
N ASN A 320 9.11 1.90 -5.14
CA ASN A 320 10.31 1.44 -4.46
C ASN A 320 10.58 -0.03 -4.73
N GLU A 321 9.55 -0.89 -4.74
CA GLU A 321 9.67 -2.31 -5.07
C GLU A 321 10.11 -2.51 -6.52
N TYR A 322 9.57 -1.72 -7.44
CA TYR A 322 9.99 -1.76 -8.85
C TYR A 322 11.46 -1.38 -9.01
N LEU A 323 11.90 -0.29 -8.40
CA LEU A 323 13.30 0.14 -8.44
C LEU A 323 14.23 -0.86 -7.74
N ALA A 324 13.81 -1.40 -6.60
CA ALA A 324 14.60 -2.37 -5.84
C ALA A 324 14.78 -3.71 -6.55
N SER A 325 13.88 -4.04 -7.49
CA SER A 325 13.99 -5.27 -8.27
C SER A 325 15.23 -5.31 -9.19
N GLY A 326 15.79 -4.15 -9.55
CA GLY A 326 16.90 -4.04 -10.49
C GLY A 326 16.51 -4.33 -11.95
N LEU A 327 15.24 -4.60 -12.25
CA LEU A 327 14.77 -4.90 -13.60
C LEU A 327 14.72 -3.66 -14.48
N PRO A 328 14.96 -3.78 -15.80
CA PRO A 328 14.55 -2.76 -16.75
C PRO A 328 13.04 -2.48 -16.59
N LEU A 329 12.66 -1.18 -16.52
CA LEU A 329 11.28 -0.80 -16.23
C LEU A 329 10.61 -0.10 -17.42
N ILE A 330 9.40 -0.52 -17.75
CA ILE A 330 8.51 0.17 -18.69
C ILE A 330 7.32 0.72 -17.89
N VAL A 331 7.14 2.05 -17.92
CA VAL A 331 6.01 2.72 -17.28
C VAL A 331 5.01 3.12 -18.35
N CYS A 332 3.80 2.58 -18.25
CA CYS A 332 2.67 2.91 -19.12
C CYS A 332 1.78 3.96 -18.44
N GLY A 333 1.72 5.13 -19.02
CA GLY A 333 1.00 6.31 -18.52
C GLY A 333 1.87 7.27 -17.72
N ARG A 334 1.50 8.56 -17.76
CA ARG A 334 2.12 9.61 -16.97
C ARG A 334 1.20 10.00 -15.83
N SER A 335 1.73 10.11 -14.64
CA SER A 335 1.01 10.65 -13.47
C SER A 335 1.95 11.51 -12.64
N ALA A 336 1.42 12.47 -11.92
CA ALA A 336 2.23 13.31 -11.01
C ALA A 336 2.97 12.50 -9.94
N GLY A 337 2.55 11.25 -9.69
CA GLY A 337 3.13 10.39 -8.67
C GLY A 337 4.32 9.55 -9.11
N ILE A 338 4.88 9.72 -10.33
CA ILE A 338 6.02 8.90 -10.82
C ILE A 338 7.36 9.61 -10.76
N HIS A 339 7.44 10.77 -10.10
CA HIS A 339 8.66 11.58 -9.99
C HIS A 339 9.86 10.81 -9.42
N LEU A 340 9.64 9.83 -8.56
CA LEU A 340 10.70 8.96 -8.05
C LEU A 340 11.32 8.11 -9.17
N LEU A 341 10.49 7.54 -10.04
CA LEU A 341 10.94 6.77 -11.22
C LEU A 341 11.64 7.67 -12.21
N GLU A 342 11.06 8.84 -12.54
CA GLU A 342 11.67 9.82 -13.43
C GLU A 342 13.05 10.24 -12.93
N SER A 343 13.18 10.53 -11.63
CA SER A 343 14.46 10.86 -11.01
C SER A 343 15.47 9.71 -11.09
N ALA A 344 15.03 8.46 -10.89
CA ALA A 344 15.90 7.30 -11.01
C ALA A 344 16.35 7.07 -12.46
N PHE A 345 15.45 7.20 -13.43
CA PHE A 345 15.75 7.04 -14.85
C PHE A 345 16.73 8.12 -15.35
N ASN A 346 16.53 9.37 -14.91
CA ASN A 346 17.45 10.47 -15.21
C ASN A 346 18.86 10.27 -14.60
N ARG A 347 18.98 9.42 -13.56
CA ARG A 347 20.26 9.05 -12.94
C ARG A 347 20.85 7.75 -13.49
N GLY A 348 20.30 7.21 -14.57
CA GLY A 348 20.85 6.06 -15.26
C GLY A 348 20.22 4.72 -14.93
N TYR A 349 19.14 4.67 -14.13
CA TYR A 349 18.39 3.43 -13.97
C TYR A 349 17.71 3.05 -15.31
N PRO A 350 17.77 1.80 -15.74
CA PRO A 350 17.19 1.38 -17.01
C PRO A 350 15.66 1.42 -16.96
N GLY A 351 15.08 2.51 -17.47
CA GLY A 351 13.63 2.71 -17.43
C GLY A 351 13.12 3.70 -18.48
N TRP A 352 11.90 3.49 -18.93
CA TRP A 352 11.27 4.29 -19.97
C TRP A 352 9.80 4.54 -19.63
N ILE A 353 9.34 5.76 -19.92
CA ILE A 353 7.96 6.21 -19.68
C ILE A 353 7.30 6.44 -21.03
N PHE A 354 6.17 5.81 -21.25
CA PHE A 354 5.36 5.94 -22.44
C PHE A 354 4.00 6.54 -22.10
N ASP A 355 3.45 7.30 -23.02
CA ASP A 355 2.06 7.71 -22.92
C ASP A 355 1.14 6.48 -23.01
N TYR A 356 -0.03 6.55 -22.36
CA TYR A 356 -0.93 5.39 -22.24
C TYR A 356 -1.31 4.78 -23.59
N ASN A 357 -1.37 5.57 -24.67
CA ASN A 357 -1.76 5.10 -26.00
C ASN A 357 -0.56 4.75 -26.91
N ASP A 358 0.68 4.86 -26.43
CA ASP A 358 1.87 4.58 -27.24
C ASP A 358 2.20 3.07 -27.27
N ILE A 359 1.32 2.31 -27.90
CA ILE A 359 1.47 0.88 -28.10
C ILE A 359 2.74 0.55 -28.91
N GLY A 360 3.00 1.33 -29.97
CA GLY A 360 4.14 1.14 -30.87
C GLY A 360 5.48 1.35 -30.18
N GLY A 361 5.62 2.45 -29.42
CA GLY A 361 6.83 2.76 -28.67
C GLY A 361 7.13 1.69 -27.61
N MET A 362 6.14 1.24 -26.85
CA MET A 362 6.30 0.17 -25.87
C MET A 362 6.69 -1.15 -26.55
N SER A 363 6.01 -1.54 -27.65
CA SER A 363 6.32 -2.75 -28.41
C SER A 363 7.77 -2.76 -28.91
N LYS A 364 8.23 -1.62 -29.46
CA LYS A 364 9.63 -1.47 -29.91
C LYS A 364 10.61 -1.58 -28.74
N LYS A 365 10.32 -0.96 -27.60
CA LYS A 365 11.20 -1.00 -26.44
C LYS A 365 11.30 -2.41 -25.84
N ILE A 366 10.20 -3.15 -25.77
CA ILE A 366 10.21 -4.56 -25.36
C ILE A 366 11.13 -5.38 -26.28
N HIS A 367 11.06 -5.16 -27.59
CA HIS A 367 11.95 -5.81 -28.54
C HIS A 367 13.42 -5.43 -28.31
N ASP A 368 13.73 -4.13 -28.12
CA ASP A 368 15.11 -3.67 -27.88
C ASP A 368 15.73 -4.38 -26.66
N ILE A 369 14.93 -4.58 -25.58
CA ILE A 369 15.40 -5.30 -24.39
C ILE A 369 15.48 -6.81 -24.63
N TYR A 370 14.56 -7.39 -25.42
CA TYR A 370 14.58 -8.81 -25.75
C TYR A 370 15.82 -9.23 -26.55
N GLN A 371 16.45 -8.31 -27.28
CA GLN A 371 17.65 -8.54 -28.07
C GLN A 371 18.97 -8.47 -27.27
N LEU A 372 18.92 -7.98 -26.02
CA LEU A 372 20.10 -7.90 -25.12
C LEU A 372 20.37 -9.23 -24.42
#